data_277fd911d9a3ac3da863ea5ea82e789b
#
_entry.id   277fd911d9a3ac3da863ea5ea82e789b
#
_cell.length_a   1.000
_cell.length_b   1.000
_cell.length_c   1.000
_cell.angle_alpha   90.00
_cell.angle_beta   90.00
_cell.angle_gamma   90.00
#
_symmetry.space_group_name_H-M   'P 1'
#
loop_
_entity.id
_entity.type
_entity.pdbx_description
1 polymer ?
#
loop_
_entity_poly.entity_id
_entity_poly.type
_entity_poly.pdbx_seq_one_letter_code
_entity_poly.pdbx_strand_id
1 'polypeptide(L)'
;FIHDEAWIFKRECGNEKFWNSKRLYDEKYCEKWKVAGGDLSLLETYSTRQGGGLKTEAGSAVVFVDAPILLNCDIIDLPGYGTETASDDVITAKTAAHADVLIYLSLASGFLRIEDIEYLKNNVRTLPVLEKKGENGLKPLANLFVVASHADSVDNGNEISLANILKSGCERYMSTLSDSYWKSRAEESGYDYSPAVIQSRFFTYTTDIPALCEKFRNNLEAVLETIPEIVDTECKKSVRAYVARKE
;
A
#
# COMPACT_ATOMS: atom_id res chain seq x y z
N PHE A 1 -21.65 -0.55 -12.67
CA PHE A 1 -21.53 -0.98 -11.27
C PHE A 1 -22.50 -0.16 -10.43
N ILE A 2 -23.15 -0.80 -9.44
CA ILE A 2 -23.99 -0.11 -8.47
C ILE A 2 -23.04 0.52 -7.45
N HIS A 3 -23.27 1.79 -7.10
CA HIS A 3 -22.49 2.47 -6.07
C HIS A 3 -22.63 1.71 -4.74
N ASP A 4 -21.54 1.60 -3.99
CA ASP A 4 -21.47 0.96 -2.67
C ASP A 4 -21.88 -0.53 -2.67
N GLU A 5 -21.27 -1.31 -3.55
CA GLU A 5 -21.43 -2.75 -3.64
C GLU A 5 -20.17 -3.48 -3.12
N ALA A 6 -20.38 -4.60 -2.45
CA ALA A 6 -19.30 -5.52 -2.03
C ALA A 6 -19.50 -6.91 -2.64
N TRP A 7 -18.43 -7.51 -3.13
CA TRP A 7 -18.37 -8.90 -3.57
C TRP A 7 -17.40 -9.67 -2.69
N ILE A 8 -17.83 -10.81 -2.21
CA ILE A 8 -17.04 -11.71 -1.37
C ILE A 8 -16.61 -12.90 -2.21
N PHE A 9 -15.31 -13.21 -2.22
CA PHE A 9 -14.72 -14.30 -2.99
C PHE A 9 -14.20 -15.40 -2.08
N LYS A 10 -14.22 -16.63 -2.58
CA LYS A 10 -13.70 -17.82 -1.90
C LYS A 10 -12.21 -17.70 -1.62
N ARG A 11 -11.75 -18.37 -0.58
CA ARG A 11 -10.33 -18.55 -0.30
C ARG A 11 -9.67 -19.50 -1.31
N GLU A 12 -10.39 -20.54 -1.73
CA GLU A 12 -9.93 -21.55 -2.67
C GLU A 12 -11.02 -21.91 -3.66
N CYS A 13 -10.65 -22.21 -4.90
CA CYS A 13 -11.58 -22.70 -5.91
C CYS A 13 -10.90 -23.74 -6.82
N GLY A 14 -11.23 -25.01 -6.63
CA GLY A 14 -10.57 -26.13 -7.29
C GLY A 14 -9.11 -26.23 -6.84
N ASN A 15 -8.18 -26.15 -7.80
CA ASN A 15 -6.73 -26.18 -7.52
C ASN A 15 -6.13 -24.80 -7.32
N GLU A 16 -6.90 -23.73 -7.47
CA GLU A 16 -6.46 -22.35 -7.29
C GLU A 16 -6.67 -21.93 -5.83
N LYS A 17 -5.59 -21.43 -5.17
CA LYS A 17 -5.62 -21.10 -3.75
C LYS A 17 -6.00 -19.65 -3.45
N PHE A 18 -6.02 -18.77 -4.46
CA PHE A 18 -6.32 -17.35 -4.28
C PHE A 18 -7.05 -16.80 -5.48
N TRP A 19 -8.05 -15.96 -5.23
CA TRP A 19 -8.67 -15.15 -6.25
C TRP A 19 -7.68 -14.14 -6.82
N ASN A 20 -7.73 -13.92 -8.15
CA ASN A 20 -6.82 -13.02 -8.84
C ASN A 20 -7.53 -11.72 -9.21
N SER A 21 -7.18 -10.61 -8.55
CA SER A 21 -7.77 -9.28 -8.77
C SER A 21 -7.60 -8.78 -10.22
N LYS A 22 -6.55 -9.19 -10.93
CA LYS A 22 -6.32 -8.83 -12.35
C LYS A 22 -7.39 -9.41 -13.29
N ARG A 23 -8.18 -10.36 -12.81
CA ARG A 23 -9.30 -10.97 -13.55
C ARG A 23 -10.67 -10.46 -13.10
N LEU A 24 -10.74 -9.33 -12.42
CA LEU A 24 -11.99 -8.72 -11.97
C LEU A 24 -12.99 -8.48 -13.12
N TYR A 25 -12.51 -8.20 -14.31
CA TYR A 25 -13.34 -7.98 -15.51
C TYR A 25 -13.75 -9.27 -16.24
N ASP A 26 -13.27 -10.44 -15.82
CA ASP A 26 -13.69 -11.74 -16.32
C ASP A 26 -14.92 -12.22 -15.51
N GLU A 27 -16.10 -11.90 -16.01
CA GLU A 27 -17.37 -12.17 -15.32
C GLU A 27 -17.52 -13.67 -14.96
N LYS A 28 -17.18 -14.57 -15.89
CA LYS A 28 -17.25 -16.02 -15.65
C LYS A 28 -16.29 -16.47 -14.55
N TYR A 29 -15.12 -15.87 -14.51
CA TYR A 29 -14.16 -16.14 -13.46
C TYR A 29 -14.67 -15.62 -12.11
N CYS A 30 -15.16 -14.39 -12.06
CA CYS A 30 -15.71 -13.82 -10.83
C CYS A 30 -16.89 -14.62 -10.31
N GLU A 31 -17.84 -15.02 -11.16
CA GLU A 31 -19.00 -15.83 -10.74
C GLU A 31 -18.59 -17.19 -10.14
N LYS A 32 -17.55 -17.84 -10.67
CA LYS A 32 -17.03 -19.09 -10.12
C LYS A 32 -16.47 -18.92 -8.70
N TRP A 33 -15.88 -17.77 -8.43
CA TRP A 33 -15.24 -17.48 -7.15
C TRP A 33 -16.16 -16.79 -6.14
N LYS A 34 -17.19 -16.10 -6.58
CA LYS A 34 -18.09 -15.31 -5.75
C LYS A 34 -18.90 -16.17 -4.78
N VAL A 35 -18.88 -15.78 -3.50
CA VAL A 35 -19.69 -16.38 -2.41
C VAL A 35 -20.95 -15.57 -2.19
N ALA A 36 -20.81 -14.24 -2.18
CA ALA A 36 -21.89 -13.31 -1.95
C ALA A 36 -21.61 -11.99 -2.70
N GLY A 37 -22.68 -11.26 -3.00
CA GLY A 37 -22.66 -9.91 -3.53
C GLY A 37 -23.85 -9.14 -3.00
N GLY A 38 -23.65 -7.85 -2.69
CA GLY A 38 -24.68 -6.98 -2.14
C GLY A 38 -24.09 -5.69 -1.58
N ASP A 39 -24.77 -5.04 -0.66
CA ASP A 39 -24.34 -3.80 -0.04
C ASP A 39 -23.15 -4.00 0.93
N LEU A 40 -22.62 -2.90 1.45
CA LEU A 40 -21.42 -2.91 2.32
C LEU A 40 -21.63 -3.64 3.65
N SER A 41 -22.87 -3.92 4.07
CA SER A 41 -23.14 -4.69 5.29
C SER A 41 -22.60 -6.12 5.23
N LEU A 42 -22.35 -6.64 4.02
CA LEU A 42 -21.65 -7.92 3.84
C LEU A 42 -20.27 -7.93 4.47
N LEU A 43 -19.57 -6.79 4.51
CA LEU A 43 -18.25 -6.70 5.12
C LEU A 43 -18.30 -6.97 6.63
N GLU A 44 -19.35 -6.55 7.32
CA GLU A 44 -19.55 -6.86 8.75
C GLU A 44 -19.66 -8.36 8.98
N THR A 45 -20.29 -9.06 8.05
CA THR A 45 -20.51 -10.51 8.14
C THR A 45 -19.26 -11.33 7.81
N TYR A 46 -18.45 -10.88 6.85
CA TYR A 46 -17.37 -11.68 6.27
C TYR A 46 -15.97 -11.21 6.64
N SER A 47 -15.76 -9.93 7.00
CA SER A 47 -14.42 -9.37 7.25
C SER A 47 -14.08 -9.14 8.73
N THR A 48 -15.07 -9.16 9.64
CA THR A 48 -14.80 -8.93 11.06
C THR A 48 -14.64 -10.24 11.82
N ARG A 49 -13.54 -10.37 12.57
CA ARG A 49 -13.33 -11.50 13.49
C ARG A 49 -14.34 -11.54 14.65
N GLN A 50 -15.05 -10.43 14.90
CA GLN A 50 -16.02 -10.29 15.99
C GLN A 50 -17.46 -10.62 15.59
N GLY A 51 -17.79 -10.55 14.31
CA GLY A 51 -19.07 -11.04 13.80
C GLY A 51 -19.05 -12.56 13.78
N GLY A 52 -19.70 -13.24 14.70
CA GLY A 52 -19.69 -14.67 15.03
C GLY A 52 -19.86 -15.70 13.90
N GLY A 53 -19.31 -15.45 12.76
CA GLY A 53 -19.32 -16.27 11.58
C GLY A 53 -18.27 -15.86 10.56
N LEU A 54 -16.99 -15.95 10.90
CA LEU A 54 -15.98 -16.17 9.86
C LEU A 54 -16.41 -17.42 9.11
N LYS A 55 -17.23 -17.24 8.07
CA LYS A 55 -17.48 -18.34 7.15
C LYS A 55 -16.14 -18.66 6.54
N THR A 56 -15.56 -19.80 6.93
CA THR A 56 -14.24 -20.30 6.59
C THR A 56 -13.91 -20.30 5.10
N GLU A 57 -14.90 -20.01 4.27
CA GLU A 57 -14.83 -19.99 2.82
C GLU A 57 -14.37 -18.64 2.22
N ALA A 58 -14.55 -17.52 2.93
CA ALA A 58 -14.18 -16.20 2.43
C ALA A 58 -12.67 -15.99 2.50
N GLY A 59 -12.09 -15.51 1.41
CA GLY A 59 -10.65 -15.24 1.29
C GLY A 59 -10.31 -13.81 0.91
N SER A 60 -11.21 -13.12 0.20
CA SER A 60 -11.05 -11.72 -0.17
C SER A 60 -12.40 -11.05 -0.41
N ALA A 61 -12.42 -9.73 -0.32
CA ALA A 61 -13.56 -8.91 -0.67
C ALA A 61 -13.12 -7.85 -1.69
N VAL A 62 -14.01 -7.51 -2.61
CA VAL A 62 -13.89 -6.34 -3.48
C VAL A 62 -15.01 -5.40 -3.15
N VAL A 63 -14.68 -4.13 -2.97
CA VAL A 63 -15.63 -3.09 -2.62
C VAL A 63 -15.63 -2.06 -3.76
N PHE A 64 -16.80 -1.79 -4.29
CA PHE A 64 -17.02 -0.77 -5.30
C PHE A 64 -17.64 0.45 -4.63
N VAL A 65 -16.92 1.57 -4.66
CA VAL A 65 -17.36 2.85 -4.10
C VAL A 65 -17.09 3.97 -5.11
N ASP A 66 -17.95 4.98 -5.08
CA ASP A 66 -17.77 6.18 -5.90
C ASP A 66 -16.82 7.16 -5.19
N ALA A 67 -15.52 7.00 -5.44
CA ALA A 67 -14.50 7.85 -4.87
C ALA A 67 -13.53 8.34 -5.97
N PRO A 68 -13.27 9.66 -6.09
CA PRO A 68 -12.42 10.21 -7.14
C PRO A 68 -11.02 9.59 -7.23
N ILE A 69 -10.44 9.18 -6.11
CA ILE A 69 -9.12 8.54 -6.07
C ILE A 69 -9.09 7.22 -6.85
N LEU A 70 -10.21 6.48 -6.89
CA LEU A 70 -10.31 5.19 -7.58
C LEU A 70 -10.38 5.31 -9.11
N LEU A 71 -10.44 6.52 -9.65
CA LEU A 71 -10.29 6.76 -11.09
C LEU A 71 -8.86 6.48 -11.56
N ASN A 72 -7.88 6.60 -10.67
CA ASN A 72 -6.45 6.53 -10.98
C ASN A 72 -5.74 5.32 -10.36
N CYS A 73 -6.37 4.62 -9.42
CA CYS A 73 -5.76 3.47 -8.76
C CYS A 73 -6.78 2.51 -8.17
N ASP A 74 -6.35 1.26 -7.97
CA ASP A 74 -7.02 0.31 -7.08
C ASP A 74 -6.38 0.40 -5.69
N ILE A 75 -7.18 0.38 -4.63
CA ILE A 75 -6.70 0.35 -3.24
C ILE A 75 -6.85 -1.06 -2.71
N ILE A 76 -5.76 -1.63 -2.19
CA ILE A 76 -5.75 -2.96 -1.58
C ILE A 76 -5.48 -2.80 -0.10
N ASP A 77 -6.48 -3.12 0.73
CA ASP A 77 -6.31 -3.24 2.17
C ASP A 77 -5.80 -4.63 2.51
N LEU A 78 -4.69 -4.69 3.24
CA LEU A 78 -4.02 -5.93 3.62
C LEU A 78 -4.25 -6.24 5.10
N PRO A 79 -4.38 -7.52 5.48
CA PRO A 79 -4.42 -7.90 6.89
C PRO A 79 -3.24 -7.30 7.65
N GLY A 80 -3.47 -6.87 8.90
CA GLY A 80 -2.42 -6.33 9.76
C GLY A 80 -1.27 -7.35 9.91
N TYR A 81 -0.04 -6.87 9.84
CA TYR A 81 1.16 -7.68 10.04
C TYR A 81 1.29 -8.13 11.50
N GLY A 82 1.77 -9.35 11.72
CA GLY A 82 1.91 -9.92 13.08
C GLY A 82 0.60 -10.48 13.65
N THR A 83 -0.38 -10.77 12.82
CA THR A 83 -1.56 -11.56 13.22
C THR A 83 -1.18 -13.03 13.37
N GLU A 84 -1.87 -13.76 14.27
CA GLU A 84 -1.52 -15.14 14.67
C GLU A 84 -1.53 -16.19 13.53
N THR A 85 -1.85 -15.81 12.29
CA THR A 85 -1.94 -16.75 11.17
C THR A 85 -0.83 -16.50 10.13
N ALA A 86 0.13 -17.41 10.05
CA ALA A 86 1.21 -17.40 9.05
C ALA A 86 0.70 -17.33 7.59
N SER A 87 -0.56 -17.69 7.33
CA SER A 87 -1.20 -17.55 6.01
C SER A 87 -1.44 -16.08 5.61
N ASP A 88 -1.78 -15.22 6.56
CA ASP A 88 -2.06 -13.81 6.31
C ASP A 88 -0.76 -13.06 5.95
N ASP A 89 0.35 -13.39 6.62
CA ASP A 89 1.66 -12.82 6.32
C ASP A 89 2.14 -13.15 4.89
N VAL A 90 1.86 -14.37 4.41
CA VAL A 90 2.22 -14.79 3.05
C VAL A 90 1.36 -14.06 2.00
N ILE A 91 0.08 -13.86 2.25
CA ILE A 91 -0.81 -13.10 1.35
C ILE A 91 -0.37 -11.64 1.31
N THR A 92 -0.14 -11.04 2.47
CA THR A 92 0.32 -9.65 2.61
C THR A 92 1.63 -9.43 1.86
N ALA A 93 2.63 -10.28 2.04
CA ALA A 93 3.92 -10.16 1.36
C ALA A 93 3.80 -10.31 -0.18
N LYS A 94 3.00 -11.27 -0.66
CA LYS A 94 2.80 -11.47 -2.11
C LYS A 94 2.05 -10.30 -2.75
N THR A 95 1.07 -9.74 -2.07
CA THR A 95 0.29 -8.63 -2.61
C THR A 95 1.09 -7.33 -2.57
N ALA A 96 1.79 -7.06 -1.48
CA ALA A 96 2.68 -5.90 -1.35
C ALA A 96 3.78 -5.87 -2.43
N ALA A 97 4.29 -7.02 -2.84
CA ALA A 97 5.29 -7.13 -3.92
C ALA A 97 4.79 -6.69 -5.31
N HIS A 98 3.49 -6.49 -5.49
CA HIS A 98 2.87 -6.05 -6.75
C HIS A 98 2.27 -4.64 -6.66
N ALA A 99 2.41 -3.96 -5.54
CA ALA A 99 1.91 -2.61 -5.35
C ALA A 99 2.88 -1.58 -5.93
N ASP A 100 2.36 -0.60 -6.65
CA ASP A 100 3.16 0.53 -7.14
C ASP A 100 3.41 1.56 -6.04
N VAL A 101 2.50 1.68 -5.08
CA VAL A 101 2.54 2.58 -3.92
C VAL A 101 2.33 1.79 -2.65
N LEU A 102 3.14 2.05 -1.64
CA LEU A 102 2.98 1.49 -0.30
C LEU A 102 2.57 2.60 0.68
N ILE A 103 1.39 2.44 1.29
CA ILE A 103 0.93 3.26 2.42
C ILE A 103 0.96 2.37 3.66
N TYR A 104 1.84 2.65 4.60
CA TYR A 104 1.96 1.94 5.85
C TYR A 104 1.39 2.78 7.00
N LEU A 105 0.39 2.25 7.70
CA LEU A 105 -0.25 2.92 8.82
C LEU A 105 0.27 2.36 10.13
N SER A 106 0.79 3.21 11.00
CA SER A 106 1.15 2.89 12.37
C SER A 106 0.52 3.91 13.33
N LEU A 107 0.04 3.47 14.49
CA LEU A 107 -0.60 4.37 15.46
C LEU A 107 0.39 5.42 15.96
N ALA A 108 0.01 6.70 15.97
CA ALA A 108 0.87 7.79 16.43
C ALA A 108 1.33 7.62 17.89
N SER A 109 0.47 7.10 18.77
CA SER A 109 0.77 6.85 20.18
C SER A 109 1.82 5.74 20.43
N GLY A 110 2.17 4.96 19.43
CA GLY A 110 3.17 3.90 19.50
C GLY A 110 3.88 3.74 18.15
N PHE A 111 4.19 4.85 17.51
CA PHE A 111 4.63 4.93 16.14
C PHE A 111 5.90 4.11 15.86
N LEU A 112 5.81 3.24 14.88
CA LEU A 112 6.85 2.33 14.41
C LEU A 112 7.46 1.47 15.52
N ARG A 113 6.72 0.47 15.96
CA ARG A 113 7.22 -0.61 16.83
C ARG A 113 8.19 -1.52 16.08
N ILE A 114 8.80 -2.45 16.76
CA ILE A 114 9.80 -3.36 16.16
C ILE A 114 9.21 -4.12 14.97
N GLU A 115 8.00 -4.62 15.12
CA GLU A 115 7.28 -5.37 14.09
C GLU A 115 7.01 -4.51 12.84
N ASP A 116 6.62 -3.24 13.05
CA ASP A 116 6.40 -2.26 11.97
C ASP A 116 7.70 -2.01 11.19
N ILE A 117 8.81 -1.86 11.91
CA ILE A 117 10.13 -1.63 11.32
C ILE A 117 10.58 -2.83 10.48
N GLU A 118 10.39 -4.04 10.96
CA GLU A 118 10.74 -5.25 10.22
C GLU A 118 9.89 -5.40 8.96
N TYR A 119 8.59 -5.12 9.05
CA TYR A 119 7.71 -5.11 7.89
C TYR A 119 8.19 -4.11 6.84
N LEU A 120 8.43 -2.86 7.22
CA LEU A 120 8.90 -1.82 6.31
C LEU A 120 10.24 -2.20 5.67
N LYS A 121 11.20 -2.70 6.46
CA LYS A 121 12.50 -3.12 5.96
C LYS A 121 12.40 -4.18 4.87
N ASN A 122 11.47 -5.11 5.00
CA ASN A 122 11.29 -6.18 4.03
C ASN A 122 10.54 -5.70 2.77
N ASN A 123 9.48 -4.91 2.94
CA ASN A 123 8.60 -4.53 1.84
C ASN A 123 9.07 -3.32 1.04
N VAL A 124 9.76 -2.36 1.65
CA VAL A 124 10.33 -1.21 0.92
C VAL A 124 11.40 -1.64 -0.09
N ARG A 125 12.09 -2.76 0.15
CA ARG A 125 13.06 -3.30 -0.82
C ARG A 125 12.42 -3.83 -2.09
N THR A 126 11.17 -4.28 -2.01
CA THR A 126 10.42 -4.85 -3.15
C THR A 126 9.58 -3.80 -3.87
N LEU A 127 9.45 -2.60 -3.29
CA LEU A 127 8.72 -1.50 -3.90
C LEU A 127 9.41 -1.05 -5.19
N PRO A 128 8.69 -0.93 -6.33
CA PRO A 128 9.29 -0.57 -7.60
C PRO A 128 10.00 0.79 -7.55
N VAL A 129 11.10 0.90 -8.27
CA VAL A 129 11.86 2.16 -8.41
C VAL A 129 11.20 2.97 -9.51
N LEU A 130 10.28 3.84 -9.12
CA LEU A 130 9.56 4.70 -10.07
C LEU A 130 10.28 6.03 -10.30
N GLU A 131 11.00 6.51 -9.29
CA GLU A 131 11.79 7.73 -9.37
C GLU A 131 13.05 7.53 -10.19
N LYS A 132 13.33 8.46 -11.12
CA LYS A 132 14.59 8.51 -11.88
C LYS A 132 15.07 9.94 -11.97
N LYS A 133 16.31 10.16 -11.53
CA LYS A 133 16.89 11.50 -11.47
C LYS A 133 16.99 12.13 -12.86
N GLY A 134 16.32 13.26 -13.04
CA GLY A 134 16.32 14.01 -14.30
C GLY A 134 15.35 13.49 -15.37
N GLU A 135 14.58 12.41 -15.12
CA GLU A 135 13.68 11.84 -16.13
C GLU A 135 12.19 12.18 -15.89
N ASN A 136 11.68 11.95 -14.69
CA ASN A 136 10.22 11.97 -14.45
C ASN A 136 9.76 12.89 -13.32
N GLY A 137 10.67 13.66 -12.72
CA GLY A 137 10.33 14.63 -11.67
C GLY A 137 9.93 14.04 -10.32
N LEU A 138 9.80 12.72 -10.20
CA LEU A 138 9.50 12.09 -8.91
C LEU A 138 10.66 12.26 -7.93
N LYS A 139 10.31 12.55 -6.68
CA LYS A 139 11.27 12.58 -5.58
C LYS A 139 11.66 11.16 -5.17
N PRO A 140 12.83 10.96 -4.57
CA PRO A 140 13.23 9.65 -4.04
C PRO A 140 12.15 9.08 -3.11
N LEU A 141 11.81 7.80 -3.29
CA LEU A 141 10.76 7.09 -2.56
C LEU A 141 9.39 7.78 -2.60
N ALA A 142 9.06 8.44 -3.72
CA ALA A 142 7.77 9.14 -3.84
C ALA A 142 6.57 8.20 -3.61
N ASN A 143 6.72 6.93 -3.90
CA ASN A 143 5.72 5.88 -3.74
C ASN A 143 5.71 5.18 -2.36
N LEU A 144 6.45 5.71 -1.38
CA LEU A 144 6.42 5.25 0.01
C LEU A 144 5.75 6.30 0.91
N PHE A 145 4.77 5.87 1.69
CA PHE A 145 4.09 6.68 2.69
C PHE A 145 4.07 5.92 4.02
N VAL A 146 4.79 6.43 5.02
CA VAL A 146 4.77 5.91 6.39
C VAL A 146 3.97 6.89 7.24
N VAL A 147 2.81 6.47 7.70
CA VAL A 147 1.79 7.37 8.23
C VAL A 147 1.52 7.09 9.70
N ALA A 148 1.70 8.10 10.54
CA ALA A 148 1.27 8.10 11.93
C ALA A 148 -0.24 8.40 11.97
N SER A 149 -1.04 7.35 12.10
CA SER A 149 -2.51 7.43 12.16
C SER A 149 -2.97 7.84 13.56
N HIS A 150 -4.22 8.34 13.67
CA HIS A 150 -4.75 8.90 14.91
C HIS A 150 -3.83 9.96 15.53
N ALA A 151 -3.33 10.87 14.71
CA ALA A 151 -2.39 11.89 15.11
C ALA A 151 -2.97 12.86 16.15
N ASP A 152 -4.29 13.04 16.19
CA ASP A 152 -5.05 13.79 17.19
C ASP A 152 -4.88 13.23 18.60
N SER A 153 -4.63 11.93 18.76
CA SER A 153 -4.45 11.26 20.06
C SER A 153 -3.14 11.64 20.75
N VAL A 154 -2.20 12.25 20.03
CA VAL A 154 -0.92 12.69 20.58
C VAL A 154 -0.97 14.18 20.87
N ASP A 155 -1.00 14.52 22.15
CA ASP A 155 -0.97 15.92 22.64
C ASP A 155 -1.98 16.81 21.89
N ASN A 156 -3.19 16.28 21.65
CA ASN A 156 -4.27 16.91 20.87
C ASN A 156 -3.84 17.37 19.47
N GLY A 157 -2.98 16.60 18.81
CA GLY A 157 -2.49 16.94 17.47
C GLY A 157 -1.40 18.00 17.44
N ASN A 158 -0.68 18.21 18.55
CA ASN A 158 0.39 19.19 18.62
C ASN A 158 1.49 18.88 17.58
N GLU A 159 1.76 19.84 16.69
CA GLU A 159 2.69 19.67 15.57
C GLU A 159 4.13 19.37 16.03
N ILE A 160 4.59 19.97 17.14
CA ILE A 160 5.95 19.74 17.65
C ILE A 160 6.08 18.32 18.19
N SER A 161 5.09 17.86 18.97
CA SER A 161 5.05 16.50 19.50
C SER A 161 5.00 15.47 18.36
N LEU A 162 4.18 15.71 17.36
CA LEU A 162 4.07 14.85 16.17
C LEU A 162 5.37 14.84 15.34
N ALA A 163 5.99 15.99 15.10
CA ALA A 163 7.27 16.07 14.40
C ALA A 163 8.37 15.27 15.11
N ASN A 164 8.41 15.30 16.45
CA ASN A 164 9.35 14.52 17.26
C ASN A 164 9.08 13.01 17.14
N ILE A 165 7.81 12.59 17.12
CA ILE A 165 7.43 11.18 16.93
C ILE A 165 7.86 10.69 15.56
N LEU A 166 7.57 11.44 14.49
CA LEU A 166 7.98 11.07 13.12
C LEU A 166 9.52 10.99 13.01
N LYS A 167 10.22 11.97 13.58
CA LYS A 167 11.70 11.98 13.58
C LYS A 167 12.25 10.76 14.32
N SER A 168 11.80 10.51 15.54
CA SER A 168 12.25 9.37 16.35
C SER A 168 11.92 8.03 15.69
N GLY A 169 10.76 7.90 15.04
CA GLY A 169 10.38 6.74 14.25
C GLY A 169 11.32 6.53 13.06
N CYS A 170 11.64 7.59 12.32
CA CYS A 170 12.58 7.54 11.22
C CYS A 170 13.99 7.14 11.69
N GLU A 171 14.49 7.70 12.76
CA GLU A 171 15.80 7.36 13.35
C GLU A 171 15.86 5.88 13.76
N ARG A 172 14.82 5.35 14.42
CA ARG A 172 14.72 3.93 14.76
C ARG A 172 14.75 3.04 13.50
N TYR A 173 13.94 3.37 12.49
CA TYR A 173 13.94 2.63 11.23
C TYR A 173 15.32 2.63 10.58
N MET A 174 15.92 3.79 10.43
CA MET A 174 17.24 3.93 9.80
C MET A 174 18.34 3.19 10.55
N SER A 175 18.30 3.13 11.89
CA SER A 175 19.32 2.43 12.70
C SER A 175 19.32 0.90 12.51
N THR A 176 18.25 0.33 11.95
CA THR A 176 18.15 -1.11 11.65
C THR A 176 18.64 -1.47 10.25
N LEU A 177 18.88 -0.48 9.41
CA LEU A 177 19.29 -0.70 8.02
C LEU A 177 20.81 -0.86 7.93
N SER A 178 21.27 -1.76 7.06
CA SER A 178 22.70 -1.85 6.71
C SER A 178 23.12 -0.71 5.79
N ASP A 179 24.38 -0.36 5.77
CA ASP A 179 24.94 0.68 4.88
C ASP A 179 24.65 0.41 3.39
N SER A 180 24.51 -0.87 3.03
CA SER A 180 24.22 -1.28 1.66
C SER A 180 22.73 -1.37 1.33
N TYR A 181 21.83 -1.08 2.28
CA TYR A 181 20.39 -1.30 2.10
C TYR A 181 19.82 -0.58 0.87
N TRP A 182 20.23 0.66 0.65
CA TRP A 182 19.77 1.50 -0.45
C TRP A 182 20.61 1.38 -1.74
N LYS A 183 21.70 0.60 -1.72
CA LYS A 183 22.67 0.59 -2.82
C LYS A 183 22.05 0.28 -4.18
N SER A 184 21.29 -0.81 -4.29
CA SER A 184 20.65 -1.20 -5.56
C SER A 184 19.65 -0.15 -6.05
N ARG A 185 18.85 0.40 -5.14
CA ARG A 185 17.86 1.43 -5.48
C ARG A 185 18.54 2.74 -5.90
N ALA A 186 19.65 3.12 -5.25
CA ALA A 186 20.44 4.29 -5.59
C ALA A 186 21.09 4.16 -6.98
N GLU A 187 21.62 2.99 -7.31
CA GLU A 187 22.17 2.68 -8.63
C GLU A 187 21.12 2.78 -9.74
N GLU A 188 19.90 2.29 -9.48
CA GLU A 188 18.80 2.30 -10.45
C GLU A 188 18.17 3.69 -10.62
N SER A 189 17.93 4.41 -9.53
CA SER A 189 17.23 5.71 -9.53
C SER A 189 18.15 6.90 -9.84
N GLY A 190 19.45 6.76 -9.55
CA GLY A 190 20.43 7.86 -9.58
C GLY A 190 20.33 8.84 -8.41
N TYR A 191 19.52 8.53 -7.39
CA TYR A 191 19.34 9.35 -6.19
C TYR A 191 20.12 8.82 -4.99
N ASP A 192 20.42 9.73 -4.04
CA ASP A 192 20.91 9.37 -2.71
C ASP A 192 19.73 9.27 -1.72
N TYR A 193 19.79 8.27 -0.82
CA TYR A 193 18.75 7.99 0.18
C TYR A 193 19.23 8.38 1.58
N SER A 194 19.49 9.66 1.74
CA SER A 194 19.88 10.26 3.03
C SER A 194 18.76 10.17 4.08
N PRO A 195 19.07 10.29 5.37
CA PRO A 195 18.07 10.34 6.43
C PRO A 195 16.97 11.40 6.20
N ALA A 196 17.32 12.56 5.64
CA ALA A 196 16.36 13.61 5.32
C ALA A 196 15.38 13.20 4.21
N VAL A 197 15.86 12.45 3.20
CA VAL A 197 15.00 11.87 2.15
C VAL A 197 14.01 10.89 2.77
N ILE A 198 14.49 9.96 3.60
CA ILE A 198 13.63 8.97 4.24
C ILE A 198 12.59 9.65 5.14
N GLN A 199 13.01 10.62 5.97
CA GLN A 199 12.11 11.37 6.85
C GLN A 199 11.02 12.12 6.08
N SER A 200 11.30 12.55 4.84
CA SER A 200 10.30 13.22 4.00
C SER A 200 9.13 12.32 3.61
N ARG A 201 9.26 11.00 3.79
CA ARG A 201 8.22 9.99 3.52
C ARG A 201 7.38 9.64 4.74
N PHE A 202 7.58 10.36 5.85
CA PHE A 202 6.84 10.18 7.10
C PHE A 202 5.79 11.28 7.24
N PHE A 203 4.55 10.88 7.50
CA PHE A 203 3.38 11.75 7.48
C PHE A 203 2.53 11.54 8.74
N THR A 204 1.66 12.50 9.02
CA THR A 204 0.57 12.38 10.00
C THR A 204 -0.76 12.22 9.29
N TYR A 205 -1.71 11.54 9.94
CA TYR A 205 -3.08 11.43 9.47
C TYR A 205 -4.06 11.30 10.64
N THR A 206 -5.17 12.01 10.53
CA THR A 206 -6.36 11.86 11.36
C THR A 206 -7.57 12.35 10.58
N THR A 207 -8.75 11.84 10.86
CA THR A 207 -10.00 12.34 10.28
C THR A 207 -10.47 13.64 10.92
N ASP A 208 -10.04 13.92 12.16
CA ASP A 208 -10.60 14.98 13.01
C ASP A 208 -9.93 16.34 12.80
N ILE A 209 -8.68 16.36 12.35
CA ILE A 209 -7.91 17.59 12.13
C ILE A 209 -7.38 17.63 10.69
N PRO A 210 -8.12 18.25 9.74
CA PRO A 210 -7.76 18.25 8.32
C PRO A 210 -6.33 18.74 8.03
N ALA A 211 -5.83 19.73 8.75
CA ALA A 211 -4.48 20.28 8.57
C ALA A 211 -3.38 19.21 8.74
N LEU A 212 -3.57 18.22 9.60
CA LEU A 212 -2.61 17.13 9.81
C LEU A 212 -2.59 16.12 8.65
N CYS A 213 -3.57 16.18 7.74
CA CYS A 213 -3.66 15.29 6.58
C CYS A 213 -3.14 15.91 5.29
N GLU A 214 -3.05 17.23 5.20
CA GLU A 214 -2.78 17.96 3.95
C GLU A 214 -1.48 17.50 3.28
N LYS A 215 -0.40 17.41 4.06
CA LYS A 215 0.90 17.00 3.52
C LYS A 215 0.86 15.59 2.93
N PHE A 216 0.18 14.64 3.59
CA PHE A 216 0.00 13.30 3.11
C PHE A 216 -0.84 13.28 1.83
N ARG A 217 -2.02 13.91 1.84
CA ARG A 217 -2.95 13.96 0.71
C ARG A 217 -2.29 14.56 -0.53
N ASN A 218 -1.69 15.74 -0.41
CA ASN A 218 -1.06 16.44 -1.54
C ASN A 218 0.10 15.62 -2.15
N ASN A 219 0.89 14.91 -1.32
CA ASN A 219 1.94 14.04 -1.85
C ASN A 219 1.37 12.79 -2.53
N LEU A 220 0.31 12.20 -1.97
CA LEU A 220 -0.33 11.02 -2.55
C LEU A 220 -0.98 11.36 -3.91
N GLU A 221 -1.75 12.42 -3.98
CA GLU A 221 -2.39 12.90 -5.21
C GLU A 221 -1.36 13.14 -6.31
N ALA A 222 -0.28 13.88 -6.02
CA ALA A 222 0.79 14.15 -6.98
C ALA A 222 1.46 12.86 -7.50
N VAL A 223 1.60 11.86 -6.65
CA VAL A 223 2.18 10.56 -7.05
C VAL A 223 1.20 9.77 -7.92
N LEU A 224 -0.08 9.70 -7.54
CA LEU A 224 -1.10 8.98 -8.29
C LEU A 224 -1.38 9.60 -9.68
N GLU A 225 -1.22 10.91 -9.83
CA GLU A 225 -1.30 11.58 -11.14
C GLU A 225 -0.10 11.25 -12.04
N THR A 226 1.07 11.02 -11.47
CA THR A 226 2.32 10.83 -12.23
C THR A 226 2.59 9.36 -12.60
N ILE A 227 2.23 8.42 -11.76
CA ILE A 227 2.52 6.98 -11.95
C ILE A 227 1.98 6.42 -13.27
N PRO A 228 0.74 6.68 -13.70
CA PRO A 228 0.20 6.11 -14.92
C PRO A 228 1.04 6.40 -16.17
N GLU A 229 1.57 7.62 -16.29
CA GLU A 229 2.43 8.01 -17.41
C GLU A 229 3.78 7.29 -17.37
N ILE A 230 4.35 7.10 -16.17
CA ILE A 230 5.60 6.38 -15.98
C ILE A 230 5.43 4.91 -16.38
N VAL A 231 4.39 4.26 -15.86
CA VAL A 231 4.10 2.84 -16.13
C VAL A 231 3.84 2.63 -17.63
N ASP A 232 3.05 3.49 -18.27
CA ASP A 232 2.80 3.44 -19.72
C ASP A 232 4.09 3.58 -20.53
N THR A 233 4.95 4.53 -20.14
CA THR A 233 6.24 4.76 -20.80
C THR A 233 7.17 3.55 -20.68
N GLU A 234 7.30 2.98 -19.49
CA GLU A 234 8.14 1.79 -19.26
C GLU A 234 7.57 0.55 -19.96
N CYS A 235 6.25 0.39 -19.98
CA CYS A 235 5.59 -0.67 -20.73
C CYS A 235 5.89 -0.56 -22.22
N LYS A 236 5.75 0.63 -22.82
CA LYS A 236 6.09 0.89 -24.23
C LYS A 236 7.56 0.61 -24.55
N LYS A 237 8.49 1.00 -23.66
CA LYS A 237 9.92 0.67 -23.81
C LYS A 237 10.16 -0.84 -23.81
N SER A 238 9.54 -1.55 -22.87
CA SER A 238 9.67 -3.00 -22.73
C SER A 238 9.13 -3.74 -23.95
N VAL A 239 7.98 -3.34 -24.47
CA VAL A 239 7.40 -3.92 -25.71
C VAL A 239 8.31 -3.69 -26.90
N ARG A 240 8.83 -2.49 -27.10
CA ARG A 240 9.78 -2.17 -28.18
C ARG A 240 11.05 -3.03 -28.09
N ALA A 241 11.63 -3.15 -26.90
CA ALA A 241 12.82 -3.98 -26.68
C ALA A 241 12.55 -5.47 -26.93
N TYR A 242 11.35 -5.96 -26.62
CA TYR A 242 10.95 -7.34 -26.91
C TYR A 242 10.80 -7.59 -28.42
N VAL A 243 10.18 -6.69 -29.16
CA VAL A 243 10.03 -6.78 -30.61
C VAL A 243 11.39 -6.78 -31.29
N ALA A 244 12.27 -5.83 -30.94
CA ALA A 244 13.62 -5.72 -31.52
C ALA A 244 14.54 -6.93 -31.26
N ARG A 245 14.23 -7.78 -30.26
CA ARG A 245 14.98 -9.04 -30.02
C ARG A 245 14.48 -10.21 -30.89
N LYS A 246 13.32 -10.07 -31.52
CA LYS A 246 12.73 -11.11 -32.38
C LYS A 246 12.97 -10.90 -33.88
N GLU A 247 13.41 -9.70 -34.25
CA GLU A 247 13.93 -9.37 -35.56
C GLU A 247 15.44 -9.72 -35.66
#